data_ef0b6af63cfd751ecea36b9c9d588aae
#
_entry.id   ef0b6af63cfd751ecea36b9c9d588aae
#
_cell.length_a   1.000
_cell.length_b   1.000
_cell.length_c   1.000
_cell.angle_alpha   90.00
_cell.angle_beta   90.00
_cell.angle_gamma   90.00
#
_symmetry.space_group_name_H-M   'P 1'
#
loop_
_entity.id
_entity.type
_entity.pdbx_description
1 polymer ?
#
loop_
_entity_poly.entity_id
_entity_poly.type
_entity_poly.pdbx_seq_one_letter_code
_entity_poly.pdbx_strand_id
1 'polypeptide(L)'
;HVLSRRQRQMCIRDRFNGGPIFINIQNPTEPILEGGFGDEGYSHDAQVVTYYGPDSDYTGKEILIGSNEDKVVIADVSDKSNPVTISNIDYSNISYTHQGWFTEDLRYFIVGDELDEQFIGTNTRTLIFDFNDLDNPSLSFEYFSDNTSIDHNGYTVGSSYFLASYRAGIREIDISNIANQSMIEIGYFDTYPENDNAAFNGVLNVYPFFGSQNIVISDIEKGLFVVKKSD
;
A
#
# COMPACT_ATOMS: atom_id res chain seq x y z
N HIS A 1 -22.44 26.75 -6.91
CA HIS A 1 -22.52 25.35 -6.44
C HIS A 1 -21.24 24.54 -6.70
N VAL A 2 -20.58 24.71 -7.84
CA VAL A 2 -19.34 23.99 -8.17
C VAL A 2 -18.16 24.47 -7.32
N LEU A 3 -18.08 25.78 -7.04
CA LEU A 3 -17.04 26.37 -6.17
C LEU A 3 -17.18 25.88 -4.72
N SER A 4 -18.41 25.72 -4.21
CA SER A 4 -18.64 25.23 -2.84
C SER A 4 -18.22 23.75 -2.65
N ARG A 5 -18.35 22.93 -3.69
CA ARG A 5 -17.86 21.53 -3.65
C ARG A 5 -16.34 21.43 -3.69
N ARG A 6 -15.68 22.25 -4.55
CA ARG A 6 -14.20 22.34 -4.58
C ARG A 6 -13.64 22.89 -3.27
N GLN A 7 -14.28 23.90 -2.68
CA GLN A 7 -13.87 24.49 -1.42
C GLN A 7 -14.04 23.51 -0.25
N ARG A 8 -15.10 22.69 -0.22
CA ARG A 8 -15.26 21.62 0.78
C ARG A 8 -14.21 20.52 0.62
N GLN A 9 -13.83 20.18 -0.61
CA GLN A 9 -12.80 19.18 -0.88
C GLN A 9 -11.41 19.69 -0.49
N MET A 10 -11.09 20.97 -0.71
CA MET A 10 -9.89 21.62 -0.20
C MET A 10 -9.86 21.65 1.33
N CYS A 11 -10.95 22.03 1.99
CA CYS A 11 -11.03 22.07 3.46
C CYS A 11 -10.82 20.67 4.12
N ILE A 12 -11.18 19.59 3.45
CA ILE A 12 -10.95 18.21 3.92
C ILE A 12 -9.48 17.83 3.75
N ARG A 13 -8.84 18.23 2.65
CA ARG A 13 -7.40 18.00 2.42
C ARG A 13 -6.50 18.80 3.35
N ASP A 14 -6.96 19.95 3.83
CA ASP A 14 -6.17 20.84 4.71
C ASP A 14 -6.25 20.46 6.20
N ARG A 15 -7.16 19.56 6.59
CA ARG A 15 -7.15 19.01 7.95
C ARG A 15 -5.96 18.08 8.12
N PHE A 16 -5.28 18.23 9.25
CA PHE A 16 -4.13 17.44 9.61
C PHE A 16 -3.03 17.44 8.50
N ASN A 17 -2.85 18.58 7.82
CA ASN A 17 -1.85 18.74 6.75
C ASN A 17 -1.98 17.70 5.61
N GLY A 18 -3.18 17.16 5.39
CA GLY A 18 -3.41 16.09 4.41
C GLY A 18 -3.12 14.68 4.93
N GLY A 19 -2.78 14.53 6.19
CA GLY A 19 -2.56 13.24 6.85
C GLY A 19 -3.86 12.50 7.20
N PRO A 20 -3.76 11.29 7.74
CA PRO A 20 -4.90 10.44 8.09
C PRO A 20 -5.91 11.09 9.04
N ILE A 21 -7.19 10.79 8.82
CA ILE A 21 -8.30 11.23 9.66
C ILE A 21 -8.97 10.00 10.27
N PHE A 22 -9.17 10.00 11.58
CA PHE A 22 -9.79 8.91 12.31
C PHE A 22 -11.29 9.17 12.54
N ILE A 23 -12.12 8.29 12.03
CA ILE A 23 -13.57 8.40 12.09
C ILE A 23 -14.15 7.14 12.72
N ASN A 24 -14.87 7.30 13.83
CA ASN A 24 -15.62 6.22 14.44
C ASN A 24 -16.91 5.97 13.66
N ILE A 25 -17.06 4.74 13.17
CA ILE A 25 -18.21 4.28 12.39
C ILE A 25 -18.99 3.15 13.09
N GLN A 26 -18.86 2.99 14.40
CA GLN A 26 -19.63 1.98 15.15
C GLN A 26 -21.14 2.23 15.01
N ASN A 27 -21.57 3.51 14.93
CA ASN A 27 -22.86 3.89 14.38
C ASN A 27 -22.65 4.47 12.96
N PRO A 28 -22.82 3.69 11.88
CA PRO A 28 -22.51 4.13 10.53
C PRO A 28 -23.43 5.24 10.00
N THR A 29 -24.57 5.48 10.67
CA THR A 29 -25.48 6.58 10.32
C THR A 29 -25.10 7.91 10.98
N GLU A 30 -24.22 7.87 11.99
CA GLU A 30 -23.75 9.03 12.76
C GLU A 30 -22.22 8.90 12.99
N PRO A 31 -21.38 9.03 11.95
CA PRO A 31 -19.93 8.92 12.08
C PRO A 31 -19.38 10.09 12.92
N ILE A 32 -18.43 9.77 13.82
CA ILE A 32 -17.83 10.74 14.74
C ILE A 32 -16.34 10.89 14.42
N LEU A 33 -15.87 12.14 14.27
CA LEU A 33 -14.45 12.43 14.17
C LEU A 33 -13.79 12.21 15.53
N GLU A 34 -12.79 11.33 15.60
CA GLU A 34 -12.02 11.04 16.81
C GLU A 34 -10.65 11.74 16.83
N GLY A 35 -10.12 12.07 15.66
CA GLY A 35 -8.84 12.75 15.56
C GLY A 35 -8.23 12.64 14.17
N GLY A 36 -6.93 12.87 14.09
CA GLY A 36 -6.14 12.73 12.87
C GLY A 36 -4.65 12.90 13.14
N PHE A 37 -3.83 12.55 12.17
CA PHE A 37 -2.39 12.55 12.27
C PHE A 37 -1.79 13.39 11.13
N GLY A 38 -1.30 14.58 11.46
CA GLY A 38 -0.78 15.53 10.47
C GLY A 38 0.67 15.94 10.68
N ASP A 39 1.37 15.35 11.66
CA ASP A 39 2.72 15.75 12.04
C ASP A 39 3.75 15.40 10.95
N GLU A 40 3.46 14.36 10.16
CA GLU A 40 4.31 13.87 9.07
C GLU A 40 3.83 14.33 7.68
N GLY A 41 2.88 15.26 7.64
CA GLY A 41 2.34 15.84 6.41
C GLY A 41 1.32 14.96 5.69
N TYR A 42 1.28 15.08 4.37
CA TYR A 42 0.36 14.35 3.52
C TYR A 42 0.66 12.86 3.52
N SER A 43 -0.37 12.05 3.67
CA SER A 43 -0.31 10.59 3.50
C SER A 43 -1.18 10.19 2.31
N HIS A 44 -0.59 9.53 1.30
CA HIS A 44 -1.33 9.10 0.13
C HIS A 44 -2.19 7.88 0.45
N ASP A 45 -1.60 6.88 1.09
CA ASP A 45 -2.25 5.67 1.58
C ASP A 45 -1.73 5.30 2.96
N ALA A 46 -2.47 4.48 3.70
CA ALA A 46 -2.03 3.98 4.99
C ALA A 46 -2.70 2.66 5.34
N GLN A 47 -1.94 1.75 5.95
CA GLN A 47 -2.47 0.57 6.62
C GLN A 47 -2.42 0.78 8.13
N VAL A 48 -3.51 0.43 8.83
CA VAL A 48 -3.56 0.39 10.30
C VAL A 48 -3.78 -1.05 10.75
N VAL A 49 -2.95 -1.50 11.69
CA VAL A 49 -3.02 -2.86 12.24
C VAL A 49 -3.02 -2.82 13.77
N THR A 50 -3.70 -3.78 14.42
CA THR A 50 -3.37 -4.11 15.82
C THR A 50 -2.11 -4.95 15.79
N TYR A 51 -1.01 -4.37 16.27
CA TYR A 51 0.32 -4.92 16.06
C TYR A 51 0.61 -6.10 16.99
N TYR A 52 0.99 -7.22 16.43
CA TYR A 52 1.49 -8.42 17.09
C TYR A 52 2.74 -8.96 16.36
N GLY A 53 3.46 -8.08 15.70
CA GLY A 53 4.71 -8.40 15.00
C GLY A 53 5.89 -8.61 15.95
N PRO A 54 7.12 -8.66 15.41
CA PRO A 54 8.32 -9.03 16.14
C PRO A 54 8.74 -8.01 17.22
N ASP A 55 8.40 -6.73 17.05
CA ASP A 55 8.74 -5.69 18.02
C ASP A 55 7.79 -5.73 19.24
N SER A 56 8.28 -6.27 20.36
CA SER A 56 7.47 -6.48 21.55
C SER A 56 7.02 -5.19 22.26
N ASP A 57 7.69 -4.06 22.02
CA ASP A 57 7.41 -2.78 22.68
C ASP A 57 6.07 -2.20 22.22
N TYR A 58 5.61 -2.63 21.05
CA TYR A 58 4.35 -2.20 20.44
C TYR A 58 3.26 -3.26 20.41
N THR A 59 3.45 -4.39 21.10
CA THR A 59 2.45 -5.46 21.13
C THR A 59 1.09 -4.97 21.60
N GLY A 60 0.05 -5.18 20.79
CA GLY A 60 -1.34 -4.79 21.07
C GLY A 60 -1.66 -3.32 20.80
N LYS A 61 -0.70 -2.53 20.34
CA LYS A 61 -0.89 -1.15 19.89
C LYS A 61 -1.56 -1.11 18.52
N GLU A 62 -2.27 -0.03 18.23
CA GLU A 62 -2.72 0.26 16.87
C GLU A 62 -1.63 1.06 16.14
N ILE A 63 -0.97 0.40 15.19
CA ILE A 63 0.14 0.98 14.42
C ILE A 63 -0.35 1.34 13.03
N LEU A 64 -0.12 2.58 12.65
CA LEU A 64 -0.32 3.11 11.31
C LEU A 64 1.00 3.10 10.56
N ILE A 65 0.98 2.56 9.35
CA ILE A 65 2.08 2.71 8.39
C ILE A 65 1.54 3.55 7.23
N GLY A 66 2.08 4.75 7.09
CA GLY A 66 1.70 5.70 6.04
C GLY A 66 2.67 5.71 4.88
N SER A 67 2.14 5.74 3.66
CA SER A 67 2.89 5.98 2.43
C SER A 67 2.75 7.47 2.09
N ASN A 68 3.79 8.26 2.35
CA ASN A 68 3.73 9.72 2.38
C ASN A 68 4.47 10.37 1.21
N GLU A 69 4.31 9.85 -0.01
CA GLU A 69 4.96 10.32 -1.24
C GLU A 69 6.49 10.22 -1.23
N ASP A 70 7.17 10.73 -0.20
CA ASP A 70 8.64 10.83 -0.09
C ASP A 70 9.23 9.93 1.01
N LYS A 71 8.40 9.19 1.73
CA LYS A 71 8.83 8.33 2.84
C LYS A 71 7.73 7.36 3.29
N VAL A 72 8.12 6.36 4.06
CA VAL A 72 7.21 5.54 4.86
C VAL A 72 7.23 6.04 6.30
N VAL A 73 6.04 6.23 6.89
CA VAL A 73 5.87 6.74 8.26
C VAL A 73 5.28 5.66 9.15
N ILE A 74 5.80 5.51 10.36
CA ILE A 74 5.32 4.57 11.37
C ILE A 74 4.83 5.37 12.58
N ALA A 75 3.57 5.16 13.00
CA ALA A 75 2.98 5.89 14.11
C ALA A 75 2.11 5.01 15.00
N ASP A 76 2.19 5.23 16.33
CA ASP A 76 1.21 4.71 17.31
C ASP A 76 -0.03 5.59 17.27
N VAL A 77 -1.14 5.02 16.82
CA VAL A 77 -2.44 5.67 16.71
C VAL A 77 -3.46 5.05 17.68
N SER A 78 -3.00 4.38 18.74
CA SER A 78 -3.87 3.79 19.76
C SER A 78 -4.75 4.86 20.43
N ASP A 79 -4.20 6.04 20.71
CA ASP A 79 -4.97 7.22 21.07
C ASP A 79 -5.21 8.09 19.81
N LYS A 80 -6.42 8.02 19.27
CA LYS A 80 -6.81 8.76 18.05
C LYS A 80 -6.72 10.28 18.20
N SER A 81 -6.80 10.79 19.43
CA SER A 81 -6.70 12.22 19.74
C SER A 81 -5.27 12.71 19.90
N ASN A 82 -4.32 11.80 20.13
CA ASN A 82 -2.91 12.10 20.33
C ASN A 82 -1.99 11.04 19.70
N PRO A 83 -2.00 10.88 18.36
CA PRO A 83 -1.09 9.98 17.66
C PRO A 83 0.36 10.38 17.89
N VAL A 84 1.26 9.39 17.88
CA VAL A 84 2.69 9.60 18.13
C VAL A 84 3.50 8.97 17.00
N THR A 85 4.33 9.77 16.32
CA THR A 85 5.33 9.23 15.38
C THR A 85 6.31 8.34 16.14
N ILE A 86 6.49 7.10 15.68
CA ILE A 86 7.53 6.19 16.16
C ILE A 86 8.79 6.45 15.37
N SER A 87 8.72 6.33 14.04
CA SER A 87 9.82 6.54 13.13
C SER A 87 9.34 6.87 11.72
N ASN A 88 10.26 7.18 10.85
CA ASN A 88 10.06 7.21 9.41
C ASN A 88 11.30 6.72 8.68
N ILE A 89 11.13 6.27 7.45
CA ILE A 89 12.22 5.80 6.60
C ILE A 89 12.01 6.27 5.16
N ASP A 90 13.05 6.82 4.57
CA ASP A 90 13.17 7.08 3.15
C ASP A 90 14.03 6.00 2.45
N TYR A 91 14.15 6.09 1.14
CA TYR A 91 14.94 5.18 0.32
C TYR A 91 15.52 5.89 -0.91
N SER A 92 16.45 5.26 -1.59
CA SER A 92 17.05 5.85 -2.79
C SER A 92 16.08 5.82 -3.97
N ASN A 93 16.16 6.86 -4.82
CA ASN A 93 15.38 6.98 -6.04
C ASN A 93 13.86 6.97 -5.79
N ILE A 94 13.41 7.71 -4.79
CA ILE A 94 11.98 7.92 -4.55
C ILE A 94 11.40 8.74 -5.71
N SER A 95 10.29 8.24 -6.26
CA SER A 95 9.45 9.01 -7.19
C SER A 95 8.09 9.32 -6.57
N TYR A 96 7.42 8.30 -6.01
CA TYR A 96 6.16 8.48 -5.29
C TYR A 96 5.86 7.27 -4.41
N THR A 97 6.20 7.33 -3.11
CA THR A 97 5.83 6.30 -2.13
C THR A 97 4.31 6.20 -2.06
N HIS A 98 3.74 5.18 -2.72
CA HIS A 98 2.31 5.15 -3.05
C HIS A 98 1.48 4.35 -2.05
N GLN A 99 1.70 3.05 -1.94
CA GLN A 99 0.93 2.14 -1.12
C GLN A 99 1.81 1.01 -0.61
N GLY A 100 1.54 0.55 0.60
CA GLY A 100 2.22 -0.60 1.15
C GLY A 100 1.31 -1.51 1.95
N TRP A 101 1.74 -2.77 2.11
CA TRP A 101 1.00 -3.77 2.86
C TRP A 101 1.92 -4.70 3.63
N PHE A 102 1.55 -5.04 4.88
CA PHE A 102 2.30 -5.98 5.72
C PHE A 102 2.19 -7.43 5.23
N THR A 103 3.25 -8.22 5.47
CA THR A 103 3.14 -9.67 5.58
C THR A 103 2.28 -10.07 6.80
N GLU A 104 1.75 -11.30 6.82
CA GLU A 104 0.85 -11.74 7.90
C GLU A 104 1.51 -11.75 9.29
N ASP A 105 2.83 -11.91 9.35
CA ASP A 105 3.61 -11.83 10.59
C ASP A 105 3.93 -10.40 11.03
N LEU A 106 3.48 -9.39 10.29
CA LEU A 106 3.70 -7.97 10.52
C LEU A 106 5.19 -7.58 10.63
N ARG A 107 6.08 -8.34 9.99
CA ARG A 107 7.50 -8.04 9.96
C ARG A 107 7.91 -7.29 8.72
N TYR A 108 7.50 -7.76 7.54
CA TYR A 108 7.88 -7.10 6.30
C TYR A 108 6.76 -6.22 5.80
N PHE A 109 7.09 -4.99 5.43
CA PHE A 109 6.18 -4.06 4.78
C PHE A 109 6.60 -3.91 3.32
N ILE A 110 5.70 -4.27 2.40
CA ILE A 110 5.95 -4.31 0.96
C ILE A 110 5.34 -3.08 0.34
N VAL A 111 6.14 -2.25 -0.35
CA VAL A 111 5.77 -0.91 -0.83
C VAL A 111 5.99 -0.78 -2.32
N GLY A 112 5.03 -0.17 -3.01
CA GLY A 112 5.16 0.32 -4.39
C GLY A 112 5.55 1.80 -4.46
N ASP A 113 6.38 2.15 -5.44
CA ASP A 113 6.73 3.53 -5.82
C ASP A 113 6.14 3.82 -7.22
N GLU A 114 4.91 4.32 -7.26
CA GLU A 114 4.05 4.34 -8.45
C GLU A 114 4.66 5.03 -9.69
N LEU A 115 5.65 5.89 -9.53
CA LEU A 115 6.12 6.73 -10.64
C LEU A 115 7.56 6.43 -11.08
N ASP A 116 8.23 5.48 -10.48
CA ASP A 116 9.64 5.24 -10.75
C ASP A 116 9.90 4.66 -12.15
N GLU A 117 9.00 3.85 -12.71
CA GLU A 117 9.09 3.37 -14.09
C GLU A 117 9.06 4.53 -15.09
N GLN A 118 8.29 5.59 -14.80
CA GLN A 118 8.19 6.75 -15.67
C GLN A 118 9.36 7.72 -15.51
N PHE A 119 9.80 7.99 -14.28
CA PHE A 119 10.80 9.03 -14.00
C PHE A 119 12.23 8.50 -14.01
N ILE A 120 12.41 7.24 -13.61
CA ILE A 120 13.74 6.60 -13.53
C ILE A 120 13.94 5.66 -14.73
N GLY A 121 12.85 5.06 -15.24
CA GLY A 121 12.90 4.13 -16.36
C GLY A 121 13.32 2.72 -15.97
N THR A 122 12.98 2.32 -14.75
CA THR A 122 13.20 0.95 -14.24
C THR A 122 12.11 -0.01 -14.73
N ASN A 123 12.29 -1.31 -14.51
CA ASN A 123 11.19 -2.25 -14.44
C ASN A 123 10.37 -1.97 -13.17
N THR A 124 9.15 -2.49 -13.12
CA THR A 124 8.28 -2.42 -11.92
C THR A 124 9.07 -2.81 -10.68
N ARG A 125 9.22 -1.87 -9.74
CA ARG A 125 10.03 -2.01 -8.54
C ARG A 125 9.15 -2.10 -7.30
N THR A 126 9.37 -3.11 -6.49
CA THR A 126 8.74 -3.27 -5.18
C THR A 126 9.81 -3.20 -4.09
N LEU A 127 9.59 -2.38 -3.07
CA LEU A 127 10.50 -2.20 -1.95
C LEU A 127 10.05 -3.05 -0.76
N ILE A 128 10.95 -3.74 -0.10
CA ILE A 128 10.67 -4.58 1.04
C ILE A 128 11.39 -4.03 2.27
N PHE A 129 10.63 -3.48 3.20
CA PHE A 129 11.14 -2.99 4.48
C PHE A 129 11.06 -4.08 5.55
N ASP A 130 12.10 -4.22 6.36
CA ASP A 130 12.11 -5.06 7.56
C ASP A 130 11.77 -4.19 8.78
N PHE A 131 10.62 -4.47 9.40
CA PHE A 131 10.10 -3.81 10.59
C PHE A 131 10.26 -4.71 11.83
N ASN A 132 11.36 -5.44 11.90
CA ASN A 132 11.71 -6.19 13.11
C ASN A 132 11.85 -5.28 14.35
N ASP A 133 12.17 -4.01 14.13
CA ASP A 133 12.27 -2.93 15.11
C ASP A 133 11.57 -1.70 14.49
N LEU A 134 10.43 -1.29 15.05
CA LEU A 134 9.64 -0.17 14.52
C LEU A 134 10.29 1.20 14.75
N ASP A 135 11.18 1.31 15.75
CA ASP A 135 11.96 2.52 16.00
C ASP A 135 13.12 2.67 15.00
N ASN A 136 13.62 1.56 14.44
CA ASN A 136 14.74 1.51 13.51
C ASN A 136 14.45 0.62 12.29
N PRO A 137 13.44 0.98 11.48
CA PRO A 137 13.10 0.22 10.27
C PRO A 137 14.25 0.26 9.26
N SER A 138 14.34 -0.75 8.41
CA SER A 138 15.37 -0.79 7.37
C SER A 138 14.83 -1.31 6.04
N LEU A 139 15.37 -0.81 4.92
CA LEU A 139 15.15 -1.40 3.61
C LEU A 139 15.91 -2.74 3.55
N SER A 140 15.18 -3.84 3.41
CA SER A 140 15.76 -5.19 3.35
C SER A 140 16.30 -5.48 1.96
N PHE A 141 15.49 -5.29 0.92
CA PHE A 141 15.86 -5.47 -0.49
C PHE A 141 14.82 -4.83 -1.41
N GLU A 142 15.13 -4.79 -2.69
CA GLU A 142 14.24 -4.38 -3.78
C GLU A 142 13.98 -5.60 -4.69
N TYR A 143 12.73 -5.80 -5.06
CA TYR A 143 12.33 -6.77 -6.08
C TYR A 143 12.00 -6.03 -7.38
N PHE A 144 12.49 -6.54 -8.50
CA PHE A 144 12.17 -6.04 -9.83
C PHE A 144 11.46 -7.13 -10.63
N SER A 145 10.32 -6.79 -11.21
CA SER A 145 9.62 -7.68 -12.12
C SER A 145 10.27 -7.69 -13.52
N ASP A 146 9.82 -8.59 -14.39
CA ASP A 146 10.31 -8.67 -15.77
C ASP A 146 9.60 -7.68 -16.72
N ASN A 147 8.57 -6.95 -16.25
CA ASN A 147 7.82 -5.96 -17.02
C ASN A 147 8.16 -4.51 -16.62
N THR A 148 7.71 -3.53 -17.42
CA THR A 148 7.97 -2.10 -17.23
C THR A 148 6.72 -1.30 -16.88
N SER A 149 5.61 -1.99 -16.54
CA SER A 149 4.36 -1.34 -16.18
C SER A 149 4.46 -0.68 -14.82
N ILE A 150 3.74 0.42 -14.65
CA ILE A 150 3.61 1.09 -13.36
C ILE A 150 2.92 0.13 -12.38
N ASP A 151 3.46 -0.01 -11.16
CA ASP A 151 2.77 -0.68 -10.06
C ASP A 151 1.73 0.24 -9.40
N HIS A 152 0.77 -0.34 -8.71
CA HIS A 152 -0.24 0.41 -7.97
C HIS A 152 -0.49 -0.25 -6.60
N ASN A 153 -1.67 -0.84 -6.38
CA ASN A 153 -1.99 -1.42 -5.08
C ASN A 153 -1.58 -2.89 -4.98
N GLY A 154 -0.97 -3.25 -3.86
CA GLY A 154 -0.57 -4.62 -3.58
C GLY A 154 -1.02 -5.10 -2.20
N TYR A 155 -1.38 -6.40 -2.12
CA TYR A 155 -1.90 -7.01 -0.89
C TYR A 155 -1.34 -8.41 -0.68
N THR A 156 -1.07 -8.78 0.57
CA THR A 156 -0.61 -10.11 0.94
C THR A 156 -1.77 -11.00 1.39
N VAL A 157 -1.73 -12.27 0.99
CA VAL A 157 -2.60 -13.33 1.51
C VAL A 157 -1.76 -14.59 1.65
N GLY A 158 -1.53 -15.04 2.88
CA GLY A 158 -0.60 -16.13 3.15
C GLY A 158 0.79 -15.82 2.63
N SER A 159 1.33 -16.69 1.79
CA SER A 159 2.63 -16.53 1.14
C SER A 159 2.59 -15.89 -0.23
N SER A 160 1.47 -15.31 -0.64
CA SER A 160 1.33 -14.61 -1.91
C SER A 160 1.18 -13.11 -1.72
N TYR A 161 1.86 -12.33 -2.56
CA TYR A 161 1.64 -10.91 -2.75
C TYR A 161 0.96 -10.68 -4.10
N PHE A 162 -0.21 -10.06 -4.09
CA PHE A 162 -0.99 -9.75 -5.27
C PHE A 162 -0.81 -8.28 -5.61
N LEU A 163 -0.16 -8.00 -6.71
CA LEU A 163 0.16 -6.66 -7.19
C LEU A 163 -0.73 -6.30 -8.38
N ALA A 164 -1.44 -5.17 -8.28
CA ALA A 164 -2.04 -4.51 -9.42
C ALA A 164 -0.93 -3.71 -10.13
N SER A 165 -0.67 -4.02 -11.40
CA SER A 165 0.42 -3.44 -12.17
C SER A 165 -0.12 -2.91 -13.50
N TYR A 166 -0.98 -1.92 -13.44
CA TYR A 166 -1.66 -1.26 -14.57
C TYR A 166 -1.72 -2.12 -15.85
N ARG A 167 -0.89 -1.85 -16.87
CA ARG A 167 -0.88 -2.55 -18.15
C ARG A 167 -0.38 -3.98 -18.08
N ALA A 168 0.38 -4.34 -17.06
CA ALA A 168 0.80 -5.73 -16.85
C ALA A 168 -0.28 -6.58 -16.15
N GLY A 169 -1.42 -5.99 -15.79
CA GLY A 169 -2.51 -6.73 -15.14
C GLY A 169 -2.28 -6.95 -13.66
N ILE A 170 -2.75 -8.07 -13.11
CA ILE A 170 -2.38 -8.50 -11.75
C ILE A 170 -1.23 -9.50 -11.84
N ARG A 171 -0.34 -9.41 -10.84
CA ARG A 171 0.78 -10.34 -10.65
C ARG A 171 0.65 -11.01 -9.29
N GLU A 172 0.76 -12.34 -9.25
CA GLU A 172 0.89 -13.10 -8.01
C GLU A 172 2.35 -13.44 -7.80
N ILE A 173 2.89 -13.01 -6.67
CA ILE A 173 4.31 -13.14 -6.34
C ILE A 173 4.43 -13.98 -5.07
N ASP A 174 5.17 -15.08 -5.11
CA ASP A 174 5.50 -15.90 -3.94
C ASP A 174 6.49 -15.15 -3.05
N ILE A 175 6.07 -14.90 -1.80
CA ILE A 175 6.84 -14.25 -0.74
C ILE A 175 7.23 -15.21 0.38
N SER A 176 7.05 -16.53 0.20
CA SER A 176 7.37 -17.54 1.23
C SER A 176 8.83 -17.52 1.68
N ASN A 177 9.72 -16.98 0.85
CA ASN A 177 11.16 -16.89 1.11
C ASN A 177 11.65 -15.43 1.24
N ILE A 178 10.77 -14.51 1.61
CA ILE A 178 11.06 -13.08 1.72
C ILE A 178 12.20 -12.77 2.71
N ALA A 179 12.30 -13.56 3.79
CA ALA A 179 13.36 -13.43 4.78
C ALA A 179 14.78 -13.71 4.21
N ASN A 180 14.87 -14.43 3.10
CA ASN A 180 16.10 -14.67 2.35
C ASN A 180 16.22 -13.76 1.12
N GLN A 181 15.47 -12.64 1.10
CA GLN A 181 15.46 -11.65 0.02
C GLN A 181 15.08 -12.26 -1.34
N SER A 182 14.09 -13.17 -1.34
CA SER A 182 13.62 -13.84 -2.54
C SER A 182 12.12 -13.69 -2.70
N MET A 183 11.71 -13.15 -3.85
CA MET A 183 10.34 -13.08 -4.33
C MET A 183 10.31 -13.62 -5.76
N ILE A 184 9.25 -14.38 -6.11
CA ILE A 184 9.16 -15.05 -7.42
C ILE A 184 7.73 -14.89 -7.95
N GLU A 185 7.57 -14.33 -9.14
CA GLU A 185 6.26 -14.33 -9.81
C GLU A 185 5.83 -15.77 -10.14
N ILE A 186 4.63 -16.14 -9.70
CA ILE A 186 4.06 -17.50 -9.87
C ILE A 186 2.76 -17.51 -10.66
N GLY A 187 2.20 -16.36 -10.98
CA GLY A 187 0.98 -16.26 -11.78
C GLY A 187 0.63 -14.83 -12.14
N TYR A 188 -0.18 -14.69 -13.17
CA TYR A 188 -0.69 -13.39 -13.59
C TYR A 188 -2.04 -13.51 -14.32
N PHE A 189 -2.75 -12.40 -14.38
CA PHE A 189 -3.90 -12.22 -15.27
C PHE A 189 -3.83 -10.83 -15.89
N ASP A 190 -3.58 -10.79 -17.19
CA ASP A 190 -3.38 -9.57 -17.95
C ASP A 190 -4.70 -9.12 -18.60
N THR A 191 -5.11 -7.90 -18.29
CA THR A 191 -6.29 -7.25 -18.88
C THR A 191 -5.93 -6.32 -20.05
N TYR A 192 -4.63 -6.04 -20.27
CA TYR A 192 -4.15 -5.11 -21.30
C TYR A 192 -2.98 -5.73 -22.10
N PRO A 193 -3.24 -6.78 -22.91
CA PRO A 193 -2.19 -7.59 -23.54
C PRO A 193 -1.45 -6.90 -24.70
N GLU A 194 -1.76 -5.65 -24.98
CA GLU A 194 -1.16 -4.90 -26.10
C GLU A 194 0.30 -4.50 -25.82
N ASN A 195 0.63 -4.14 -24.58
CA ASN A 195 1.99 -3.82 -24.12
C ASN A 195 2.03 -3.49 -22.63
N ASP A 196 3.23 -3.54 -22.03
CA ASP A 196 3.53 -3.25 -20.62
C ASP A 196 4.18 -1.86 -20.43
N ASN A 197 4.02 -0.93 -21.35
CA ASN A 197 4.62 0.40 -21.21
C ASN A 197 4.11 1.11 -19.95
N ALA A 198 4.98 1.91 -19.33
CA ALA A 198 4.68 2.69 -18.13
C ALA A 198 3.61 3.76 -18.40
N ALA A 199 2.33 3.40 -18.23
CA ALA A 199 1.18 4.28 -18.40
C ALA A 199 -0.02 3.79 -17.60
N PHE A 200 -0.91 4.73 -17.25
CA PHE A 200 -2.06 4.55 -16.37
C PHE A 200 -3.28 3.99 -17.13
N ASN A 201 -3.17 2.75 -17.61
CA ASN A 201 -4.24 1.98 -18.25
C ASN A 201 -4.25 0.56 -17.65
N GLY A 202 -5.36 -0.16 -17.78
CA GLY A 202 -5.48 -1.54 -17.30
C GLY A 202 -5.86 -1.61 -15.82
N VAL A 203 -5.18 -2.45 -15.05
CA VAL A 203 -5.59 -2.79 -13.68
C VAL A 203 -5.23 -1.70 -12.69
N LEU A 204 -6.26 -1.14 -12.04
CA LEU A 204 -6.10 -0.15 -10.96
C LEU A 204 -5.96 -0.81 -9.58
N ASN A 205 -6.72 -1.87 -9.31
CA ASN A 205 -6.74 -2.49 -7.98
C ASN A 205 -7.10 -3.96 -8.03
N VAL A 206 -6.70 -4.69 -6.99
CA VAL A 206 -6.97 -6.10 -6.80
C VAL A 206 -7.53 -6.33 -5.39
N TYR A 207 -8.50 -7.24 -5.24
CA TYR A 207 -9.03 -7.66 -3.94
C TYR A 207 -8.96 -9.18 -3.82
N PRO A 208 -7.94 -9.74 -3.15
CA PRO A 208 -7.70 -11.19 -3.08
C PRO A 208 -8.27 -11.86 -1.82
N PHE A 209 -9.02 -11.16 -0.96
CA PHE A 209 -9.34 -11.60 0.41
C PHE A 209 -10.58 -12.50 0.52
N PHE A 210 -11.19 -12.95 -0.57
CA PHE A 210 -12.34 -13.84 -0.47
C PHE A 210 -11.92 -15.27 -0.08
N GLY A 211 -12.57 -15.85 0.94
CA GLY A 211 -12.35 -17.23 1.35
C GLY A 211 -12.65 -18.28 0.25
N SER A 212 -13.37 -17.89 -0.80
CA SER A 212 -13.59 -18.70 -2.01
C SER A 212 -12.37 -18.76 -2.94
N GLN A 213 -11.30 -18.02 -2.64
CA GLN A 213 -10.13 -17.83 -3.50
C GLN A 213 -10.44 -17.10 -4.83
N ASN A 214 -11.60 -16.48 -4.94
CA ASN A 214 -11.88 -15.58 -6.04
C ASN A 214 -11.13 -14.27 -5.80
N ILE A 215 -10.55 -13.72 -6.87
CA ILE A 215 -9.85 -12.45 -6.89
C ILE A 215 -10.69 -11.48 -7.70
N VAL A 216 -11.00 -10.33 -7.13
CA VAL A 216 -11.70 -9.24 -7.83
C VAL A 216 -10.69 -8.23 -8.30
N ILE A 217 -10.79 -7.81 -9.55
CA ILE A 217 -9.89 -6.88 -10.21
C ILE A 217 -10.72 -5.71 -10.72
N SER A 218 -10.28 -4.48 -10.45
CA SER A 218 -10.83 -3.29 -11.09
C SER A 218 -9.87 -2.79 -12.17
N ASP A 219 -10.40 -2.64 -13.38
CA ASP A 219 -9.67 -2.15 -14.55
C ASP A 219 -10.25 -0.82 -15.01
N ILE A 220 -9.40 0.12 -15.39
CA ILE A 220 -9.81 1.49 -15.74
C ILE A 220 -10.73 1.52 -16.97
N GLU A 221 -10.41 0.73 -18.00
CA GLU A 221 -11.14 0.73 -19.26
C GLU A 221 -12.17 -0.40 -19.37
N LYS A 222 -11.86 -1.57 -18.78
CA LYS A 222 -12.66 -2.79 -18.98
C LYS A 222 -13.56 -3.13 -17.80
N GLY A 223 -13.45 -2.38 -16.68
CA GLY A 223 -14.34 -2.49 -15.53
C GLY A 223 -13.94 -3.63 -14.58
N LEU A 224 -14.87 -4.53 -14.24
CA LEU A 224 -14.69 -5.54 -13.20
C LEU A 224 -14.40 -6.91 -13.79
N PHE A 225 -13.35 -7.56 -13.27
CA PHE A 225 -13.08 -8.98 -13.51
C PHE A 225 -13.16 -9.76 -12.19
N VAL A 226 -13.62 -11.02 -12.29
CA VAL A 226 -13.55 -11.98 -11.20
C VAL A 226 -12.83 -13.20 -11.74
N VAL A 227 -11.67 -13.48 -11.16
CA VAL A 227 -10.79 -14.57 -11.56
C VAL A 227 -10.53 -15.51 -10.39
N LYS A 228 -10.06 -16.71 -10.70
CA LYS A 228 -9.60 -17.68 -9.72
C LYS A 228 -8.36 -18.36 -10.26
N LYS A 229 -7.42 -18.68 -9.37
CA LYS A 229 -6.23 -19.44 -9.74
C LYS A 229 -6.66 -20.78 -10.35
N SER A 230 -6.11 -21.12 -11.52
CA SER A 230 -6.25 -22.45 -12.10
C SER A 230 -5.30 -23.41 -11.40
N ASP A 231 -5.77 -24.64 -11.19
CA ASP A 231 -4.95 -25.74 -10.69
C ASP A 231 -3.84 -26.11 -11.69
#